data_e10742577166ff46b5655e35ee22dd8f
#
_entry.id   e10742577166ff46b5655e35ee22dd8f
#
_cell.length_a   1.000
_cell.length_b   1.000
_cell.length_c   1.000
_cell.angle_alpha   90.00
_cell.angle_beta   90.00
_cell.angle_gamma   90.00
#
_symmetry.space_group_name_H-M   'P 1'
#
loop_
_entity.id
_entity.type
_entity.pdbx_description
1 polymer ?
#
loop_
_entity_poly.entity_id
_entity_poly.type
_entity_poly.pdbx_seq_one_letter_code
_entity_poly.pdbx_strand_id
1 'polypeptide(L)'
;MRREVLYVLTIGIGLLISANFAEWPVNVWCIGIFSYIYSSTDRKERIEMIAVLAFATPMELFFSEVWLIYEYQRDLMPLFVPVGHYFLFDLGRRVARTIPERSPMILILLLVPLVVYGAIQGTDTSAIILILLTLGFVQWGPEPRLYASMVWLALFMELWGTHLGNWTWASSVPWTGLTAWNPPLLVGAFYCFGDLLVNLSVAKFEGQPMAEVNHDVIG
;
A
#
# COMPACT_ATOMS: atom_id res chain seq x y z
N MET A 1 -10.33 -2.66 -21.57
CA MET A 1 -8.98 -2.53 -21.00
C MET A 1 -8.88 -3.43 -19.76
N ARG A 2 -7.79 -4.15 -19.55
CA ARG A 2 -7.60 -4.95 -18.34
C ARG A 2 -7.49 -4.02 -17.13
N ARG A 3 -8.08 -4.41 -15.98
CA ARG A 3 -8.07 -3.54 -14.77
C ARG A 3 -6.66 -3.19 -14.32
N GLU A 4 -5.70 -4.11 -14.45
CA GLU A 4 -4.30 -3.88 -14.09
C GLU A 4 -3.69 -2.69 -14.86
N VAL A 5 -3.92 -2.65 -16.17
CA VAL A 5 -3.45 -1.55 -17.03
C VAL A 5 -4.14 -0.25 -16.66
N LEU A 6 -5.45 -0.30 -16.37
CA LEU A 6 -6.20 0.88 -15.92
C LEU A 6 -5.61 1.45 -14.64
N TYR A 7 -5.33 0.60 -13.63
CA TYR A 7 -4.79 1.06 -12.36
C TYR A 7 -3.37 1.63 -12.50
N VAL A 8 -2.47 0.94 -13.22
CA VAL A 8 -1.11 1.43 -13.45
C VAL A 8 -1.12 2.78 -14.17
N LEU A 9 -1.95 2.93 -15.21
CA LEU A 9 -2.07 4.20 -15.93
C LEU A 9 -2.72 5.28 -15.05
N THR A 10 -3.75 4.94 -14.26
CA THR A 10 -4.41 5.90 -13.37
C THR A 10 -3.47 6.40 -12.29
N ILE A 11 -2.72 5.52 -11.63
CA ILE A 11 -1.73 5.90 -10.61
C ILE A 11 -0.60 6.69 -11.27
N GLY A 12 0.02 6.17 -12.34
CA GLY A 12 1.18 6.79 -12.96
C GLY A 12 0.89 8.17 -13.57
N ILE A 13 -0.17 8.27 -14.38
CA ILE A 13 -0.58 9.53 -15.03
C ILE A 13 -1.27 10.47 -14.04
N GLY A 14 -2.07 9.92 -13.11
CA GLY A 14 -2.74 10.70 -12.08
C GLY A 14 -1.75 11.45 -11.20
N LEU A 15 -0.72 10.79 -10.70
CA LEU A 15 0.33 11.45 -9.91
C LEU A 15 1.09 12.50 -10.73
N LEU A 16 1.34 12.25 -12.02
CA LEU A 16 1.97 13.23 -12.92
C LEU A 16 1.09 14.48 -13.10
N ILE A 17 -0.21 14.31 -13.29
CA ILE A 17 -1.16 15.42 -13.43
C ILE A 17 -1.28 16.18 -12.13
N SER A 18 -1.43 15.46 -11.00
CA SER A 18 -1.53 16.06 -9.67
C SER A 18 -0.34 16.95 -9.35
N ALA A 19 0.86 16.47 -9.58
CA ALA A 19 2.10 17.20 -9.29
C ALA A 19 2.26 18.48 -10.14
N ASN A 20 1.94 18.42 -11.44
CA ASN A 20 2.27 19.49 -12.38
C ASN A 20 1.12 20.47 -12.67
N PHE A 21 -0.13 20.08 -12.41
CA PHE A 21 -1.29 20.90 -12.74
C PHE A 21 -2.21 21.15 -11.55
N ALA A 22 -3.04 20.15 -11.20
CA ALA A 22 -4.00 20.26 -10.13
C ALA A 22 -4.49 18.86 -9.68
N GLU A 23 -4.99 18.76 -8.46
CA GLU A 23 -5.54 17.51 -7.91
C GLU A 23 -6.97 17.23 -8.37
N TRP A 24 -7.77 18.28 -8.60
CA TRP A 24 -9.19 18.11 -8.88
C TRP A 24 -9.52 17.24 -10.11
N PRO A 25 -8.75 17.27 -11.25
CA PRO A 25 -9.04 16.37 -12.36
C PRO A 25 -8.78 14.91 -11.98
N VAL A 26 -7.74 14.67 -11.18
CA VAL A 26 -7.39 13.33 -10.70
C VAL A 26 -8.43 12.83 -9.70
N ASN A 27 -8.92 13.70 -8.80
CA ASN A 27 -10.02 13.39 -7.89
C ASN A 27 -11.27 12.92 -8.66
N VAL A 28 -11.71 13.69 -9.66
CA VAL A 28 -12.87 13.35 -10.48
C VAL A 28 -12.65 12.05 -11.25
N TRP A 29 -11.48 11.88 -11.84
CA TRP A 29 -11.11 10.68 -12.59
C TRP A 29 -11.10 9.42 -11.71
N CYS A 30 -10.43 9.45 -10.56
CA CYS A 30 -10.32 8.32 -9.66
C CYS A 30 -11.68 7.96 -9.03
N ILE A 31 -12.45 8.95 -8.58
CA ILE A 31 -13.80 8.74 -8.04
C ILE A 31 -14.72 8.16 -9.11
N GLY A 32 -14.62 8.62 -10.37
CA GLY A 32 -15.39 8.10 -11.50
C GLY A 32 -15.08 6.62 -11.77
N ILE A 33 -13.81 6.23 -11.83
CA ILE A 33 -13.40 4.83 -11.98
C ILE A 33 -13.89 3.98 -10.81
N PHE A 34 -13.68 4.45 -9.59
CA PHE A 34 -14.11 3.74 -8.38
C PHE A 34 -15.62 3.50 -8.38
N SER A 35 -16.41 4.53 -8.68
CA SER A 35 -17.87 4.44 -8.74
C SER A 35 -18.35 3.49 -9.84
N TYR A 36 -17.68 3.49 -10.99
CA TYR A 36 -17.95 2.53 -12.07
C TYR A 36 -17.68 1.09 -11.63
N ILE A 37 -16.51 0.83 -11.01
CA ILE A 37 -16.17 -0.50 -10.49
C ILE A 37 -17.18 -0.92 -9.41
N TYR A 38 -17.47 -0.05 -8.46
CA TYR A 38 -18.42 -0.32 -7.37
C TYR A 38 -19.80 -0.70 -7.88
N SER A 39 -20.29 -0.04 -8.93
CA SER A 39 -21.60 -0.33 -9.52
C SER A 39 -21.65 -1.66 -10.27
N SER A 40 -20.51 -2.12 -10.81
CA SER A 40 -20.40 -3.29 -11.68
C SER A 40 -19.87 -4.55 -11.00
N THR A 41 -19.52 -4.48 -9.72
CA THR A 41 -18.88 -5.57 -8.99
C THR A 41 -19.85 -6.28 -8.02
N ASP A 42 -19.44 -7.44 -7.49
CA ASP A 42 -20.21 -8.22 -6.53
C ASP A 42 -20.16 -7.63 -5.10
N ARG A 43 -20.92 -8.27 -4.18
CA ARG A 43 -21.01 -7.81 -2.79
C ARG A 43 -19.67 -7.89 -2.08
N LYS A 44 -18.90 -8.93 -2.29
CA LYS A 44 -17.60 -9.14 -1.63
C LYS A 44 -16.62 -8.03 -2.00
N GLU A 45 -16.44 -7.79 -3.29
CA GLU A 45 -15.56 -6.72 -3.76
C GLU A 45 -16.03 -5.34 -3.27
N ARG A 46 -17.35 -5.07 -3.18
CA ARG A 46 -17.87 -3.83 -2.59
C ARG A 46 -17.49 -3.66 -1.12
N ILE A 47 -17.54 -4.74 -0.33
CA ILE A 47 -17.09 -4.73 1.06
C ILE A 47 -15.60 -4.40 1.11
N GLU A 48 -14.77 -5.01 0.29
CA GLU A 48 -13.35 -4.71 0.17
C GLU A 48 -13.09 -3.25 -0.18
N MET A 49 -13.78 -2.72 -1.18
CA MET A 49 -13.68 -1.32 -1.59
C MET A 49 -13.97 -0.35 -0.44
N ILE A 50 -15.06 -0.59 0.29
CA ILE A 50 -15.43 0.26 1.44
C ILE A 50 -14.45 0.07 2.60
N ALA A 51 -14.01 -1.17 2.87
CA ALA A 51 -13.04 -1.44 3.93
C ALA A 51 -11.71 -0.73 3.67
N VAL A 52 -11.20 -0.77 2.42
CA VAL A 52 -9.98 -0.03 2.06
C VAL A 52 -10.13 1.46 2.34
N LEU A 53 -11.23 2.10 1.90
CA LEU A 53 -11.45 3.52 2.18
C LEU A 53 -11.57 3.80 3.68
N ALA A 54 -12.27 2.94 4.42
CA ALA A 54 -12.49 3.11 5.85
C ALA A 54 -11.20 2.99 6.68
N PHE A 55 -10.21 2.23 6.22
CA PHE A 55 -8.90 2.11 6.88
C PHE A 55 -7.88 3.10 6.32
N ALA A 56 -7.77 3.23 5.00
CA ALA A 56 -6.79 4.10 4.38
C ALA A 56 -7.02 5.58 4.75
N THR A 57 -8.27 6.07 4.68
CA THR A 57 -8.55 7.49 4.95
C THR A 57 -8.08 7.95 6.34
N PRO A 58 -8.49 7.30 7.46
CA PRO A 58 -8.01 7.75 8.77
C PRO A 58 -6.52 7.50 8.98
N MET A 59 -5.94 6.45 8.38
CA MET A 59 -4.50 6.20 8.48
C MET A 59 -3.69 7.27 7.75
N GLU A 60 -4.10 7.66 6.55
CA GLU A 60 -3.46 8.74 5.79
C GLU A 60 -3.53 10.07 6.54
N LEU A 61 -4.71 10.44 7.06
CA LEU A 61 -4.87 11.64 7.88
C LEU A 61 -4.04 11.58 9.16
N PHE A 62 -3.95 10.42 9.80
CA PHE A 62 -3.10 10.26 10.98
C PHE A 62 -1.63 10.44 10.63
N PHE A 63 -1.16 9.88 9.53
CA PHE A 63 0.25 9.95 9.14
C PHE A 63 0.65 11.35 8.67
N SER A 64 -0.21 12.06 7.91
CA SER A 64 0.11 13.38 7.39
C SER A 64 -0.20 14.51 8.36
N GLU A 65 -1.31 14.45 9.13
CA GLU A 65 -1.78 15.58 9.94
C GLU A 65 -1.46 15.45 11.45
N VAL A 66 -1.27 14.21 11.94
CA VAL A 66 -1.05 13.97 13.38
C VAL A 66 0.37 13.52 13.66
N TRP A 67 0.81 12.46 12.99
CA TRP A 67 2.17 11.93 13.17
C TRP A 67 3.22 12.71 12.38
N LEU A 68 2.82 13.34 11.25
CA LEU A 68 3.68 14.18 10.40
C LEU A 68 4.91 13.41 9.86
N ILE A 69 4.71 12.14 9.48
CA ILE A 69 5.78 11.32 8.88
C ILE A 69 5.99 11.63 7.40
N TYR A 70 5.02 12.27 6.76
CA TYR A 70 5.12 12.89 5.43
C TYR A 70 4.14 14.04 5.29
N GLU A 71 4.39 14.91 4.31
CA GLU A 71 3.57 16.06 3.97
C GLU A 71 3.15 15.98 2.49
N TYR A 72 1.89 16.29 2.21
CA TYR A 72 1.40 16.43 0.83
C TYR A 72 1.80 17.77 0.23
N GLN A 73 1.99 17.82 -1.10
CA GLN A 73 2.43 19.02 -1.84
C GLN A 73 1.52 20.25 -1.60
N ARG A 74 0.23 20.03 -1.33
CA ARG A 74 -0.78 21.09 -1.14
C ARG A 74 -1.45 21.03 0.23
N ASP A 75 -0.67 20.73 1.23
CA ASP A 75 -1.00 20.70 2.67
C ASP A 75 -1.97 19.60 3.08
N LEU A 76 -3.07 19.37 2.36
CA LEU A 76 -4.08 18.38 2.72
C LEU A 76 -3.98 17.13 1.85
N MET A 77 -4.38 15.99 2.43
CA MET A 77 -4.52 14.73 1.70
C MET A 77 -5.50 14.86 0.51
N PRO A 78 -5.06 14.61 -0.73
CA PRO A 78 -5.94 14.65 -1.90
C PRO A 78 -7.03 13.58 -1.85
N LEU A 79 -8.24 13.88 -2.33
CA LEU A 79 -9.36 12.94 -2.31
C LEU A 79 -9.14 11.68 -3.16
N PHE A 80 -8.22 11.71 -4.12
CA PHE A 80 -7.88 10.53 -4.91
C PHE A 80 -7.05 9.51 -4.12
N VAL A 81 -6.40 9.88 -3.01
CA VAL A 81 -5.48 9.02 -2.27
C VAL A 81 -6.18 7.78 -1.67
N PRO A 82 -7.29 7.90 -0.89
CA PRO A 82 -8.00 6.73 -0.39
C PRO A 82 -8.49 5.79 -1.50
N VAL A 83 -8.94 6.37 -2.60
CA VAL A 83 -9.38 5.61 -3.78
C VAL A 83 -8.20 4.92 -4.47
N GLY A 84 -7.06 5.61 -4.54
CA GLY A 84 -5.80 5.08 -5.06
C GLY A 84 -5.31 3.86 -4.27
N HIS A 85 -5.52 3.84 -2.96
CA HIS A 85 -5.23 2.67 -2.13
C HIS A 85 -6.02 1.43 -2.56
N TYR A 86 -7.31 1.59 -2.90
CA TYR A 86 -8.06 0.45 -3.45
C TYR A 86 -7.49 -0.02 -4.80
N PHE A 87 -7.10 0.89 -5.69
CA PHE A 87 -6.51 0.50 -6.97
C PHE A 87 -5.19 -0.25 -6.78
N LEU A 88 -4.36 0.21 -5.86
CA LEU A 88 -3.09 -0.44 -5.52
C LEU A 88 -3.33 -1.81 -4.88
N PHE A 89 -4.30 -1.92 -3.98
CA PHE A 89 -4.68 -3.16 -3.31
C PHE A 89 -5.21 -4.21 -4.31
N ASP A 90 -6.18 -3.87 -5.18
CA ASP A 90 -6.68 -4.80 -6.19
C ASP A 90 -5.60 -5.17 -7.22
N LEU A 91 -4.72 -4.22 -7.58
CA LEU A 91 -3.53 -4.49 -8.41
C LEU A 91 -2.61 -5.50 -7.71
N GLY A 92 -2.32 -5.32 -6.43
CA GLY A 92 -1.51 -6.22 -5.61
C GLY A 92 -2.06 -7.63 -5.60
N ARG A 93 -3.37 -7.81 -5.42
CA ARG A 93 -4.05 -9.11 -5.48
C ARG A 93 -3.89 -9.79 -6.84
N ARG A 94 -3.95 -9.03 -7.92
CA ARG A 94 -3.80 -9.55 -9.29
C ARG A 94 -2.35 -9.96 -9.55
N VAL A 95 -1.39 -9.14 -9.15
CA VAL A 95 0.04 -9.46 -9.25
C VAL A 95 0.40 -10.67 -8.38
N ALA A 96 -0.13 -10.76 -7.17
CA ALA A 96 0.10 -11.87 -6.26
C ALA A 96 -0.24 -13.24 -6.88
N ARG A 97 -1.28 -13.30 -7.73
CA ARG A 97 -1.67 -14.54 -8.45
C ARG A 97 -0.61 -15.00 -9.46
N THR A 98 0.28 -14.11 -9.89
CA THR A 98 1.35 -14.43 -10.84
C THR A 98 2.66 -14.81 -10.14
N ILE A 99 2.79 -14.54 -8.84
CA ILE A 99 3.97 -14.84 -8.05
C ILE A 99 3.97 -16.33 -7.66
N PRO A 100 5.08 -17.07 -7.93
CA PRO A 100 5.22 -18.44 -7.47
C PRO A 100 5.18 -18.53 -5.94
N GLU A 101 4.61 -19.60 -5.39
CA GLU A 101 4.40 -19.78 -3.94
C GLU A 101 5.67 -19.67 -3.09
N ARG A 102 6.81 -20.08 -3.66
CA ARG A 102 8.13 -20.06 -2.96
C ARG A 102 8.85 -18.72 -3.04
N SER A 103 8.33 -17.75 -3.77
CA SER A 103 9.02 -16.49 -4.06
C SER A 103 8.79 -15.35 -3.06
N PRO A 104 7.70 -15.28 -2.26
CA PRO A 104 7.45 -14.13 -1.40
C PRO A 104 8.63 -13.78 -0.49
N MET A 105 9.18 -14.77 0.21
CA MET A 105 10.33 -14.57 1.10
C MET A 105 11.57 -14.07 0.34
N ILE A 106 11.82 -14.62 -0.85
CA ILE A 106 12.97 -14.22 -1.70
C ILE A 106 12.80 -12.76 -2.11
N LEU A 107 11.59 -12.34 -2.53
CA LEU A 107 11.31 -10.96 -2.93
C LEU A 107 11.60 -9.96 -1.80
N ILE A 108 11.28 -10.31 -0.56
CA ILE A 108 11.57 -9.43 0.59
C ILE A 108 13.06 -9.45 0.94
N LEU A 109 13.71 -10.61 0.88
CA LEU A 109 15.13 -10.73 1.17
C LEU A 109 16.01 -9.94 0.18
N LEU A 110 15.54 -9.68 -1.04
CA LEU A 110 16.23 -8.81 -2.00
C LEU A 110 16.40 -7.37 -1.49
N LEU A 111 15.57 -6.91 -0.55
CA LEU A 111 15.66 -5.58 0.03
C LEU A 111 16.62 -5.50 1.22
N VAL A 112 17.03 -6.64 1.81
CA VAL A 112 17.93 -6.69 2.99
C VAL A 112 19.23 -5.93 2.80
N PRO A 113 19.95 -6.04 1.66
CA PRO A 113 21.19 -5.27 1.48
C PRO A 113 20.98 -3.75 1.58
N LEU A 114 19.86 -3.24 1.07
CA LEU A 114 19.50 -1.82 1.16
C LEU A 114 19.12 -1.41 2.58
N VAL A 115 18.39 -2.28 3.29
CA VAL A 115 18.08 -2.06 4.73
C VAL A 115 19.36 -1.96 5.55
N VAL A 116 20.29 -2.92 5.36
CA VAL A 116 21.57 -2.92 6.06
C VAL A 116 22.39 -1.67 5.72
N TYR A 117 22.41 -1.27 4.46
CA TYR A 117 23.10 -0.06 4.03
C TYR A 117 22.52 1.20 4.69
N GLY A 118 21.19 1.40 4.63
CA GLY A 118 20.51 2.54 5.24
C GLY A 118 20.70 2.59 6.76
N ALA A 119 20.66 1.41 7.41
CA ALA A 119 20.88 1.30 8.85
C ALA A 119 22.33 1.65 9.27
N ILE A 120 23.36 1.13 8.56
CA ILE A 120 24.76 1.44 8.84
C ILE A 120 25.07 2.92 8.63
N GLN A 121 24.51 3.54 7.58
CA GLN A 121 24.66 4.97 7.31
C GLN A 121 23.82 5.85 8.26
N GLY A 122 22.91 5.28 9.03
CA GLY A 122 21.97 6.03 9.88
C GLY A 122 20.95 6.85 9.08
N THR A 123 20.74 6.55 7.80
CA THR A 123 19.87 7.33 6.90
C THR A 123 18.45 6.76 6.74
N ASP A 124 18.27 5.44 6.98
CA ASP A 124 16.95 4.79 7.06
C ASP A 124 16.98 3.68 8.12
N THR A 125 16.99 4.07 9.38
CA THR A 125 16.97 3.13 10.52
C THR A 125 15.57 2.53 10.75
N SER A 126 14.51 3.19 10.26
CA SER A 126 13.14 2.69 10.32
C SER A 126 12.96 1.41 9.51
N ALA A 127 13.73 1.24 8.44
CA ALA A 127 13.70 0.06 7.58
C ALA A 127 14.00 -1.25 8.34
N ILE A 128 14.75 -1.20 9.45
CA ILE A 128 15.01 -2.39 10.30
C ILE A 128 13.71 -2.92 10.91
N ILE A 129 12.90 -2.03 11.47
CA ILE A 129 11.62 -2.42 12.09
C ILE A 129 10.63 -2.86 11.01
N LEU A 130 10.58 -2.12 9.91
CA LEU A 130 9.65 -2.40 8.82
C LEU A 130 9.96 -3.72 8.10
N ILE A 131 11.25 -4.09 7.93
CA ILE A 131 11.59 -5.39 7.34
C ILE A 131 11.23 -6.56 8.27
N LEU A 132 11.44 -6.42 9.58
CA LEU A 132 11.05 -7.46 10.54
C LEU A 132 9.53 -7.65 10.53
N LEU A 133 8.76 -6.56 10.49
CA LEU A 133 7.31 -6.60 10.36
C LEU A 133 6.89 -7.29 9.05
N THR A 134 7.49 -6.90 7.93
CA THR A 134 7.21 -7.49 6.61
C THR A 134 7.53 -9.00 6.57
N LEU A 135 8.68 -9.40 7.12
CA LEU A 135 9.05 -10.80 7.23
C LEU A 135 8.04 -11.58 8.09
N GLY A 136 7.54 -10.96 9.16
CA GLY A 136 6.46 -11.51 9.98
C GLY A 136 5.19 -11.75 9.17
N PHE A 137 4.73 -10.76 8.38
CA PHE A 137 3.58 -10.92 7.51
C PHE A 137 3.77 -12.02 6.48
N VAL A 138 4.93 -12.08 5.83
CA VAL A 138 5.21 -13.09 4.80
C VAL A 138 5.32 -14.50 5.40
N GLN A 139 5.85 -14.63 6.63
CA GLN A 139 6.04 -15.93 7.28
C GLN A 139 4.78 -16.48 7.92
N TRP A 140 3.98 -15.63 8.54
CA TRP A 140 2.84 -16.06 9.38
C TRP A 140 1.49 -15.48 8.95
N GLY A 141 1.47 -14.55 8.03
CA GLY A 141 0.24 -13.95 7.55
C GLY A 141 -0.50 -14.85 6.54
N PRO A 142 -1.81 -14.63 6.34
CA PRO A 142 -2.65 -15.47 5.48
C PRO A 142 -2.35 -15.33 3.98
N GLU A 143 -1.72 -14.22 3.53
CA GLU A 143 -1.56 -13.89 2.11
C GLU A 143 -0.11 -13.51 1.73
N PRO A 144 0.88 -14.42 1.89
CA PRO A 144 2.31 -14.09 1.70
C PRO A 144 2.63 -13.46 0.34
N ARG A 145 1.97 -13.95 -0.74
CA ARG A 145 2.18 -13.44 -2.10
C ARG A 145 1.65 -12.00 -2.24
N LEU A 146 0.51 -11.69 -1.60
CA LEU A 146 -0.05 -10.35 -1.59
C LEU A 146 0.89 -9.39 -0.84
N TYR A 147 1.34 -9.76 0.36
CA TYR A 147 2.26 -8.93 1.15
C TYR A 147 3.56 -8.61 0.40
N ALA A 148 4.18 -9.62 -0.21
CA ALA A 148 5.38 -9.39 -1.02
C ALA A 148 5.08 -8.49 -2.25
N SER A 149 3.93 -8.67 -2.91
CA SER A 149 3.49 -7.80 -4.01
C SER A 149 3.32 -6.36 -3.56
N MET A 150 2.64 -6.16 -2.42
CA MET A 150 2.33 -4.83 -1.90
C MET A 150 3.59 -4.07 -1.50
N VAL A 151 4.59 -4.74 -0.91
CA VAL A 151 5.88 -4.09 -0.58
C VAL A 151 6.53 -3.50 -1.84
N TRP A 152 6.59 -4.24 -2.94
CA TRP A 152 7.19 -3.76 -4.17
C TRP A 152 6.32 -2.72 -4.90
N LEU A 153 5.01 -2.94 -4.99
CA LEU A 153 4.10 -2.01 -5.64
C LEU A 153 4.03 -0.68 -4.87
N ALA A 154 3.96 -0.74 -3.55
CA ALA A 154 4.01 0.45 -2.72
C ALA A 154 5.34 1.19 -2.90
N LEU A 155 6.48 0.50 -2.86
CA LEU A 155 7.78 1.12 -3.08
C LEU A 155 7.87 1.82 -4.45
N PHE A 156 7.40 1.18 -5.53
CA PHE A 156 7.39 1.81 -6.86
C PHE A 156 6.47 3.03 -6.92
N MET A 157 5.29 2.94 -6.33
CA MET A 157 4.34 4.05 -6.27
C MET A 157 4.90 5.21 -5.45
N GLU A 158 5.51 4.93 -4.30
CA GLU A 158 6.13 5.92 -3.43
C GLU A 158 7.33 6.61 -4.08
N LEU A 159 8.21 5.84 -4.74
CA LEU A 159 9.34 6.40 -5.50
C LEU A 159 8.85 7.34 -6.61
N TRP A 160 7.77 6.97 -7.30
CA TRP A 160 7.18 7.81 -8.33
C TRP A 160 6.52 9.05 -7.75
N GLY A 161 5.71 8.91 -6.69
CA GLY A 161 5.02 10.02 -6.05
C GLY A 161 5.97 11.04 -5.43
N THR A 162 7.00 10.60 -4.71
CA THR A 162 8.03 11.46 -4.11
C THR A 162 8.94 12.10 -5.15
N HIS A 163 9.30 11.36 -6.22
CA HIS A 163 10.07 11.92 -7.35
C HIS A 163 9.33 13.08 -8.03
N LEU A 164 8.02 12.97 -8.16
CA LEU A 164 7.17 14.03 -8.72
C LEU A 164 6.86 15.16 -7.72
N GLY A 165 7.16 14.97 -6.45
CA GLY A 165 6.89 15.95 -5.41
C GLY A 165 5.42 15.98 -4.94
N ASN A 166 4.62 14.92 -5.17
CA ASN A 166 3.25 14.86 -4.65
C ASN A 166 3.21 14.84 -3.12
N TRP A 167 4.20 14.22 -2.50
CA TRP A 167 4.45 14.22 -1.05
C TRP A 167 5.94 14.07 -0.76
N THR A 168 6.32 14.43 0.45
CA THR A 168 7.70 14.34 0.94
C THR A 168 7.72 13.70 2.32
N TRP A 169 8.50 12.64 2.50
CA TRP A 169 8.67 11.97 3.77
C TRP A 169 9.67 12.71 4.67
N ALA A 170 9.37 12.77 5.95
CA ALA A 170 10.27 13.33 6.96
C ALA A 170 11.53 12.46 7.09
N SER A 171 12.69 13.07 7.06
CA SER A 171 13.99 12.38 7.23
C SER A 171 14.19 11.81 8.64
N SER A 172 13.41 12.29 9.62
CA SER A 172 13.34 11.79 10.99
C SER A 172 11.89 11.42 11.31
N VAL A 173 11.67 10.18 11.73
CA VAL A 173 10.35 9.71 12.12
C VAL A 173 9.96 10.34 13.45
N PRO A 174 8.94 11.22 13.49
CA PRO A 174 8.56 11.91 14.71
C PRO A 174 8.29 10.94 15.86
N TRP A 175 8.61 11.38 17.09
CA TRP A 175 8.41 10.67 18.35
C TRP A 175 9.28 9.40 18.56
N THR A 176 10.07 8.98 17.58
CA THR A 176 10.80 7.70 17.66
C THR A 176 12.31 7.83 17.68
N GLY A 177 12.86 8.92 17.15
CA GLY A 177 14.30 9.08 16.94
C GLY A 177 14.87 8.25 15.79
N LEU A 178 14.02 7.54 15.02
CA LEU A 178 14.41 6.80 13.82
C LEU A 178 14.55 7.75 12.63
N THR A 179 15.36 7.36 11.67
CA THR A 179 15.50 8.05 10.38
C THR A 179 14.76 7.27 9.29
N ALA A 180 14.40 7.97 8.23
CA ALA A 180 13.77 7.39 7.04
C ALA A 180 14.29 8.05 5.78
N TRP A 181 14.37 7.29 4.68
CA TRP A 181 14.54 7.84 3.33
C TRP A 181 13.25 8.50 2.84
N ASN A 182 13.33 9.20 1.75
CA ASN A 182 12.18 9.77 1.04
C ASN A 182 12.02 9.10 -0.34
N PRO A 183 11.19 8.06 -0.47
CA PRO A 183 10.37 7.42 0.57
C PRO A 183 11.17 6.41 1.44
N PRO A 184 10.60 5.97 2.60
CA PRO A 184 11.16 4.87 3.39
C PRO A 184 11.16 3.57 2.56
N LEU A 185 12.25 2.80 2.62
CA LEU A 185 12.42 1.62 1.78
C LEU A 185 11.30 0.57 1.94
N LEU A 186 10.83 0.38 3.15
CA LEU A 186 9.86 -0.66 3.51
C LEU A 186 8.46 -0.10 3.86
N VAL A 187 8.07 1.04 3.29
CA VAL A 187 6.74 1.63 3.50
C VAL A 187 5.60 0.65 3.22
N GLY A 188 5.81 -0.30 2.31
CA GLY A 188 4.86 -1.37 2.01
C GLY A 188 4.44 -2.25 3.20
N ALA A 189 5.18 -2.23 4.32
CA ALA A 189 4.78 -2.90 5.55
C ALA A 189 3.45 -2.36 6.11
N PHE A 190 3.17 -1.06 5.95
CA PHE A 190 1.88 -0.46 6.32
C PHE A 190 0.73 -0.98 5.46
N TYR A 191 1.00 -1.21 4.17
CA TYR A 191 0.03 -1.80 3.24
C TYR A 191 -0.28 -3.25 3.63
N CYS A 192 0.71 -4.05 4.06
CA CYS A 192 0.46 -5.41 4.55
C CYS A 192 -0.50 -5.42 5.75
N PHE A 193 -0.36 -4.45 6.65
CA PHE A 193 -1.28 -4.29 7.78
C PHE A 193 -2.69 -3.90 7.31
N GLY A 194 -2.80 -2.95 6.39
CA GLY A 194 -4.07 -2.56 5.76
C GLY A 194 -4.77 -3.74 5.08
N ASP A 195 -4.02 -4.53 4.31
CA ASP A 195 -4.54 -5.72 3.64
C ASP A 195 -5.09 -6.75 4.61
N LEU A 196 -4.41 -6.96 5.75
CA LEU A 196 -4.91 -7.84 6.82
C LEU A 196 -6.25 -7.32 7.37
N LEU A 197 -6.37 -6.04 7.66
CA LEU A 197 -7.60 -5.43 8.16
C LEU A 197 -8.76 -5.55 7.15
N VAL A 198 -8.49 -5.36 5.87
CA VAL A 198 -9.49 -5.55 4.81
C VAL A 198 -9.97 -7.00 4.76
N ASN A 199 -9.06 -7.97 4.78
CA ASN A 199 -9.41 -9.38 4.76
C ASN A 199 -10.24 -9.80 5.98
N LEU A 200 -9.89 -9.31 7.18
CA LEU A 200 -10.66 -9.54 8.41
C LEU A 200 -12.07 -8.93 8.31
N SER A 201 -12.19 -7.75 7.71
CA SER A 201 -13.48 -7.09 7.51
C SER A 201 -14.37 -7.90 6.56
N VAL A 202 -13.82 -8.37 5.44
CA VAL A 202 -14.55 -9.22 4.49
C VAL A 202 -15.02 -10.50 5.17
N ALA A 203 -14.15 -11.21 5.88
CA ALA A 203 -14.51 -12.43 6.59
C ALA A 203 -15.67 -12.20 7.58
N LYS A 204 -15.61 -11.09 8.33
CA LYS A 204 -16.66 -10.71 9.29
C LYS A 204 -18.00 -10.41 8.62
N PHE A 205 -18.02 -9.64 7.52
CA PHE A 205 -19.26 -9.19 6.88
C PHE A 205 -19.86 -10.22 5.93
N GLU A 206 -19.07 -11.19 5.46
CA GLU A 206 -19.56 -12.34 4.70
C GLU A 206 -19.97 -13.54 5.57
N GLY A 207 -19.77 -13.46 6.88
CA GLY A 207 -20.13 -14.53 7.79
C GLY A 207 -19.28 -15.81 7.64
N GLN A 208 -18.08 -15.68 7.04
CA GLN A 208 -17.15 -16.80 6.95
C GLN A 208 -16.45 -17.00 8.30
N PRO A 209 -16.33 -18.23 8.83
CA PRO A 209 -15.57 -18.47 10.03
C PRO A 209 -14.10 -18.10 9.80
N MET A 210 -13.51 -17.34 10.72
CA MET A 210 -12.11 -16.89 10.66
C MET A 210 -11.07 -18.06 10.66
N ALA A 211 -11.52 -19.30 10.71
CA ALA A 211 -10.70 -20.49 10.91
C ALA A 211 -10.32 -21.25 9.63
N GLU A 212 -10.83 -20.85 8.46
CA GLU A 212 -10.52 -21.54 7.19
C GLU A 212 -9.58 -20.75 6.27
N VAL A 213 -8.66 -19.98 6.83
CA VAL A 213 -7.52 -19.49 6.07
C VAL A 213 -6.45 -20.60 6.04
N ASN A 214 -6.67 -21.56 5.14
CA ASN A 214 -5.71 -22.51 4.59
C ASN A 214 -4.73 -23.23 5.53
N HIS A 215 -5.19 -24.32 6.12
CA HIS A 215 -4.33 -25.48 6.42
C HIS A 215 -4.29 -26.52 5.28
N ASP A 216 -4.93 -26.28 4.14
CA ASP A 216 -5.06 -27.28 3.06
C ASP A 216 -3.97 -27.21 1.98
N VAL A 217 -2.81 -26.64 2.27
CA VAL A 217 -1.66 -26.67 1.32
C VAL A 217 -0.39 -27.19 2.03
N ILE A 218 -0.52 -28.24 2.84
CA ILE A 218 0.59 -29.13 3.21
C ILE A 218 0.08 -30.55 3.03
N GLY A 219 0.15 -31.04 1.81
CA GLY A 219 -0.04 -32.41 1.40
C GLY A 219 0.80 -32.65 0.15
#